data_08687ba1a42165ba1087c472680b9a3c
#
_entry.id   08687ba1a42165ba1087c472680b9a3c
#
_cell.length_a   1.000
_cell.length_b   1.000
_cell.length_c   1.000
_cell.angle_alpha   90.00
_cell.angle_beta   90.00
_cell.angle_gamma   90.00
#
_symmetry.space_group_name_H-M   'P 1'
#
loop_
_entity.id
_entity.type
_entity.pdbx_description
1 polymer ?
#
loop_
_entity_poly.entity_id
_entity_poly.type
_entity_poly.pdbx_seq_one_letter_code
_entity_poly.pdbx_strand_id
1 'polypeptide(L)'
;FAAIQVFELPTFDQVGEWRHNETPMNQQVKILQGITKHIHDTIMEKDSSANPQIFYSMENNAIGEAALLRVMDIGEENIMGMFLSEPIRKGHRRKFRRGFNTTAKFKIDACTKFKELVESGKMKLCSQLLISELKDFVATGMSYKAKPGQHDDLVSACLLMTRMMKVLADFDPKIFEKWTDRTSEWTAPMPIFANLYG
;
A
#
# COMPACT_ATOMS: atom_id res chain seq x y z
N PHE A 1 3.43 15.57 3.48
CA PHE A 1 2.37 15.22 2.53
C PHE A 1 1.53 14.07 3.07
N ALA A 2 0.27 13.99 2.66
CA ALA A 2 -0.56 12.80 2.76
C ALA A 2 -0.59 12.11 1.39
N ALA A 3 -0.56 10.79 1.37
CA ALA A 3 -0.57 10.00 0.15
C ALA A 3 -1.50 8.80 0.26
N ILE A 4 -2.19 8.47 -0.83
CA ILE A 4 -3.00 7.26 -0.98
C ILE A 4 -2.55 6.57 -2.26
N GLN A 5 -2.34 5.26 -2.17
CA GLN A 5 -2.05 4.40 -3.31
C GLN A 5 -3.16 3.37 -3.45
N VAL A 6 -3.56 3.10 -4.68
CA VAL A 6 -4.60 2.12 -5.01
C VAL A 6 -4.03 1.06 -5.92
N PHE A 7 -4.21 -0.19 -5.55
CA PHE A 7 -3.75 -1.36 -6.29
C PHE A 7 -4.91 -2.31 -6.55
N GLU A 8 -4.93 -2.90 -7.73
CA GLU A 8 -5.91 -3.90 -8.12
C GLU A 8 -5.46 -5.30 -7.69
N LEU A 9 -6.37 -6.10 -7.15
CA LEU A 9 -6.15 -7.51 -6.86
C LEU A 9 -6.75 -8.38 -7.98
N PRO A 10 -6.14 -9.49 -8.36
CA PRO A 10 -4.92 -10.10 -7.83
C PRO A 10 -3.62 -9.65 -8.53
N THR A 11 -3.68 -8.68 -9.44
CA THR A 11 -2.55 -8.28 -10.27
C THR A 11 -1.51 -7.45 -9.53
N PHE A 12 -1.91 -6.75 -8.47
CA PHE A 12 -1.13 -5.75 -7.75
C PHE A 12 -0.64 -4.60 -8.65
N ASP A 13 -1.34 -4.34 -9.74
CA ASP A 13 -1.06 -3.20 -10.60
C ASP A 13 -1.57 -1.91 -9.94
N GLN A 14 -0.77 -0.85 -10.02
CA GLN A 14 -1.17 0.46 -9.53
C GLN A 14 -2.25 1.05 -10.44
N VAL A 15 -3.43 1.31 -9.88
CA VAL A 15 -4.59 1.82 -10.62
C VAL A 15 -5.02 3.22 -10.18
N GLY A 16 -4.49 3.72 -9.07
CA GLY A 16 -4.82 5.06 -8.60
C GLY A 16 -3.81 5.61 -7.61
N GLU A 17 -3.75 6.93 -7.54
CA GLU A 17 -2.87 7.68 -6.68
C GLU A 17 -3.49 9.00 -6.27
N TRP A 18 -3.31 9.38 -5.02
CA TRP A 18 -3.58 10.73 -4.55
C TRP A 18 -2.46 11.17 -3.60
N ARG A 19 -2.04 12.44 -3.73
CA ARG A 19 -1.03 13.06 -2.87
C ARG A 19 -1.31 14.55 -2.73
N HIS A 20 -1.28 15.07 -1.49
CA HIS A 20 -1.40 16.49 -1.23
C HIS A 20 -0.74 16.88 0.10
N ASN A 21 -0.26 18.12 0.23
CA ASN A 21 0.47 18.57 1.42
C ASN A 21 -0.38 19.43 2.38
N GLU A 22 -1.44 20.06 1.90
CA GLU A 22 -2.23 21.03 2.67
C GLU A 22 -3.63 20.55 3.02
N THR A 23 -4.00 19.32 2.63
CA THR A 23 -5.34 18.79 2.90
C THR A 23 -5.51 18.50 4.39
N PRO A 24 -6.46 19.15 5.08
CA PRO A 24 -6.75 18.86 6.48
C PRO A 24 -7.14 17.39 6.70
N MET A 25 -6.83 16.82 7.86
CA MET A 25 -7.05 15.42 8.19
C MET A 25 -8.49 14.96 7.93
N ASN A 26 -9.48 15.77 8.29
CA ASN A 26 -10.88 15.46 8.05
C ASN A 26 -11.21 15.30 6.56
N GLN A 27 -10.55 16.06 5.70
CA GLN A 27 -10.74 15.95 4.26
C GLN A 27 -9.97 14.77 3.68
N GLN A 28 -8.80 14.41 4.23
CA GLN A 28 -8.06 13.22 3.82
C GLN A 28 -8.89 11.94 4.00
N VAL A 29 -9.58 11.81 5.14
CA VAL A 29 -10.48 10.67 5.40
C VAL A 29 -11.70 10.69 4.48
N LYS A 30 -12.26 11.88 4.18
CA LYS A 30 -13.34 12.00 3.18
C LYS A 30 -12.88 11.64 1.77
N ILE A 31 -11.64 11.96 1.40
CA ILE A 31 -11.06 11.56 0.11
C ILE A 31 -10.93 10.04 0.05
N LEU A 32 -10.41 9.41 1.10
CA LEU A 32 -10.37 7.94 1.20
C LEU A 32 -11.76 7.33 1.02
N GLN A 33 -12.76 7.85 1.74
CA GLN A 33 -14.16 7.43 1.63
C GLN A 33 -14.69 7.62 0.21
N GLY A 34 -14.38 8.74 -0.44
CA GLY A 34 -14.77 9.02 -1.84
C GLY A 34 -14.09 8.06 -2.83
N ILE A 35 -12.81 7.76 -2.64
CA ILE A 35 -12.07 6.81 -3.49
C ILE A 35 -12.65 5.40 -3.36
N THR A 36 -12.85 4.90 -2.15
CA THR A 36 -13.39 3.55 -1.94
C THR A 36 -14.81 3.41 -2.48
N LYS A 37 -15.64 4.45 -2.29
CA LYS A 37 -16.99 4.50 -2.87
C LYS A 37 -16.94 4.52 -4.40
N HIS A 38 -16.11 5.33 -5.00
CA HIS A 38 -15.96 5.41 -6.46
C HIS A 38 -15.52 4.08 -7.07
N ILE A 39 -14.55 3.38 -6.44
CA ILE A 39 -14.13 2.04 -6.87
C ILE A 39 -15.30 1.06 -6.82
N HIS A 40 -16.02 1.04 -5.69
CA HIS A 40 -17.20 0.18 -5.53
C HIS A 40 -18.24 0.44 -6.63
N ASP A 41 -18.64 1.70 -6.80
CA ASP A 41 -19.68 2.09 -7.74
C ASP A 41 -19.26 1.76 -9.18
N THR A 42 -18.00 2.02 -9.56
CA THR A 42 -17.46 1.71 -10.88
C THR A 42 -17.49 0.20 -11.20
N ILE A 43 -17.20 -0.65 -10.21
CA ILE A 43 -17.27 -2.11 -10.40
C ILE A 43 -18.74 -2.53 -10.54
N MET A 44 -19.64 -2.02 -9.72
CA MET A 44 -21.07 -2.32 -9.75
C MET A 44 -21.76 -1.82 -11.04
N GLU A 45 -21.30 -0.71 -11.60
CA GLU A 45 -21.78 -0.19 -12.90
C GLU A 45 -21.39 -1.13 -14.05
N LYS A 46 -20.20 -1.74 -13.99
CA LYS A 46 -19.72 -2.69 -15.01
C LYS A 46 -20.37 -4.06 -14.89
N ASP A 47 -20.57 -4.52 -13.68
CA ASP A 47 -21.22 -5.79 -13.35
C ASP A 47 -22.05 -5.64 -12.08
N SER A 48 -23.35 -5.51 -12.24
CA SER A 48 -24.31 -5.35 -11.13
C SER A 48 -24.40 -6.59 -10.22
N SER A 49 -23.89 -7.74 -10.67
CA SER A 49 -23.81 -8.97 -9.88
C SER A 49 -22.49 -9.12 -9.13
N ALA A 50 -21.53 -8.24 -9.36
CA ALA A 50 -20.23 -8.25 -8.68
C ALA A 50 -20.39 -8.05 -7.16
N ASN A 51 -19.47 -8.63 -6.42
CA ASN A 51 -19.32 -8.35 -4.99
C ASN A 51 -17.92 -7.74 -4.76
N PRO A 52 -17.76 -6.41 -4.93
CA PRO A 52 -16.47 -5.76 -4.83
C PRO A 52 -15.85 -5.93 -3.45
N GLN A 53 -14.67 -6.52 -3.39
CA GLN A 53 -13.89 -6.61 -2.16
C GLN A 53 -12.85 -5.50 -2.14
N ILE A 54 -13.06 -4.52 -1.28
CA ILE A 54 -12.16 -3.38 -1.10
C ILE A 54 -11.49 -3.51 0.26
N PHE A 55 -10.17 -3.42 0.28
CA PHE A 55 -9.38 -3.44 1.49
C PHE A 55 -8.65 -2.11 1.63
N TYR A 56 -8.66 -1.53 2.81
CA TYR A 56 -7.93 -0.30 3.07
C TYR A 56 -7.24 -0.32 4.42
N SER A 57 -6.23 0.49 4.57
CA SER A 57 -5.52 0.67 5.82
C SER A 57 -4.79 2.00 5.86
N MET A 58 -4.19 2.30 6.98
CA MET A 58 -3.32 3.46 7.16
C MET A 58 -2.20 3.17 8.14
N GLU A 59 -1.13 3.96 8.01
CA GLU A 59 0.00 3.87 8.91
C GLU A 59 -0.39 4.45 10.28
N ASN A 60 -0.09 3.72 11.35
CA ASN A 60 -0.27 4.17 12.71
C ASN A 60 1.03 4.82 13.23
N ASN A 61 1.36 5.98 12.67
CA ASN A 61 2.33 6.92 13.23
C ASN A 61 1.61 8.08 13.91
N ALA A 62 2.35 9.07 14.45
CA ALA A 62 1.74 10.20 15.17
C ALA A 62 0.66 10.95 14.37
N ILE A 63 0.85 11.11 13.05
CA ILE A 63 -0.13 11.74 12.16
C ILE A 63 -1.25 10.76 11.80
N GLY A 64 -0.91 9.51 11.52
CA GLY A 64 -1.86 8.46 11.18
C GLY A 64 -2.80 8.10 12.34
N GLU A 65 -2.37 8.27 13.60
CA GLU A 65 -3.24 8.09 14.77
C GLU A 65 -4.44 9.07 14.74
N ALA A 66 -4.21 10.32 14.33
CA ALA A 66 -5.29 11.28 14.16
C ALA A 66 -6.26 10.87 13.03
N ALA A 67 -5.76 10.31 11.93
CA ALA A 67 -6.60 9.77 10.87
C ALA A 67 -7.41 8.56 11.33
N LEU A 68 -6.81 7.67 12.11
CA LEU A 68 -7.49 6.51 12.69
C LEU A 68 -8.62 6.92 13.64
N LEU A 69 -8.39 7.91 14.50
CA LEU A 69 -9.44 8.47 15.37
C LEU A 69 -10.58 9.03 14.52
N ARG A 70 -10.26 9.71 13.40
CA ARG A 70 -11.30 10.27 12.54
C ARG A 70 -12.09 9.19 11.79
N VAL A 71 -11.46 8.09 11.39
CA VAL A 71 -12.18 6.92 10.84
C VAL A 71 -13.14 6.33 11.88
N MET A 72 -12.70 6.24 13.14
CA MET A 72 -13.56 5.77 14.24
C MET A 72 -14.73 6.71 14.50
N ASP A 73 -14.52 8.02 14.44
CA ASP A 73 -15.60 9.02 14.62
C ASP A 73 -16.66 8.96 13.52
N ILE A 74 -16.22 8.74 12.28
CA ILE A 74 -17.14 8.61 11.12
C ILE A 74 -17.87 7.26 11.17
N GLY A 75 -17.28 6.24 11.76
CA GLY A 75 -17.71 4.84 11.72
C GLY A 75 -17.13 4.12 10.50
N GLU A 76 -16.49 2.99 10.72
CA GLU A 76 -15.91 2.18 9.63
C GLU A 76 -16.94 1.68 8.65
N GLU A 77 -18.16 1.43 9.12
CA GLU A 77 -19.31 1.02 8.33
C GLU A 77 -19.72 2.05 7.26
N ASN A 78 -19.28 3.30 7.43
CA ASN A 78 -19.52 4.39 6.47
C ASN A 78 -18.40 4.54 5.42
N ILE A 79 -17.38 3.67 5.47
CA ILE A 79 -16.31 3.60 4.47
C ILE A 79 -16.44 2.27 3.73
N MET A 80 -16.61 2.32 2.41
CA MET A 80 -16.71 1.11 1.60
C MET A 80 -15.45 0.27 1.69
N GLY A 81 -15.58 -0.99 2.16
CA GLY A 81 -14.49 -1.93 2.26
C GLY A 81 -14.15 -2.38 3.70
N MET A 82 -13.12 -3.17 3.81
CA MET A 82 -12.64 -3.75 5.06
C MET A 82 -11.34 -3.06 5.50
N PHE A 83 -11.32 -2.56 6.73
CA PHE A 83 -10.12 -1.99 7.33
C PHE A 83 -9.16 -3.10 7.79
N LEU A 84 -7.94 -3.11 7.28
CA LEU A 84 -6.91 -4.05 7.67
C LEU A 84 -6.00 -3.48 8.76
N SER A 85 -5.60 -4.33 9.70
CA SER A 85 -4.64 -4.00 10.77
C SER A 85 -3.59 -5.09 10.91
N GLU A 86 -2.47 -4.75 11.53
CA GLU A 86 -1.47 -5.77 11.89
C GLU A 86 -2.07 -6.82 12.81
N PRO A 87 -1.80 -8.12 12.56
CA PRO A 87 -2.24 -9.18 13.45
C PRO A 87 -1.58 -9.05 14.82
N ILE A 88 -2.35 -9.33 15.86
CA ILE A 88 -1.87 -9.33 17.25
C ILE A 88 -0.93 -10.53 17.43
N ARG A 89 0.34 -10.28 17.76
CA ARG A 89 1.28 -11.35 18.08
C ARG A 89 0.89 -12.02 19.41
N LYS A 90 0.71 -13.34 19.38
CA LYS A 90 0.48 -14.16 20.60
C LYS A 90 1.59 -13.87 21.61
N GLY A 91 1.21 -13.61 22.87
CA GLY A 91 2.13 -13.40 23.99
C GLY A 91 2.48 -11.94 24.33
N HIS A 92 2.05 -10.98 23.58
CA HIS A 92 2.21 -9.58 23.95
C HIS A 92 0.90 -8.99 24.47
N ARG A 93 0.88 -8.56 25.75
CA ARG A 93 -0.21 -7.78 26.38
C ARG A 93 -0.30 -6.34 25.82
N ARG A 94 0.13 -6.09 24.56
CA ARG A 94 0.01 -4.77 23.98
C ARG A 94 -1.43 -4.52 23.57
N LYS A 95 -1.95 -3.33 23.92
CA LYS A 95 -3.23 -2.84 23.43
C LYS A 95 -3.26 -2.99 21.91
N PHE A 96 -4.36 -3.55 21.39
CA PHE A 96 -4.62 -3.60 19.97
C PHE A 96 -4.46 -2.19 19.38
N ARG A 97 -3.56 -2.02 18.44
CA ARG A 97 -3.43 -0.79 17.69
C ARG A 97 -3.98 -1.02 16.30
N ARG A 98 -4.93 -0.21 15.89
CA ARG A 98 -5.48 -0.23 14.54
C ARG A 98 -4.42 0.24 13.55
N GLY A 99 -4.51 -0.25 12.30
CA GLY A 99 -3.58 0.08 11.23
C GLY A 99 -2.23 -0.62 11.37
N PHE A 100 -1.22 -0.07 10.74
CA PHE A 100 0.12 -0.65 10.65
C PHE A 100 1.16 0.27 11.28
N ASN A 101 1.91 -0.23 12.24
CA ASN A 101 2.98 0.53 12.88
C ASN A 101 4.30 0.30 12.13
N THR A 102 4.91 1.34 11.59
CA THR A 102 6.17 1.26 10.84
C THR A 102 7.36 1.33 11.80
N THR A 103 8.02 0.21 11.99
CA THR A 103 9.34 0.12 12.62
C THR A 103 10.42 0.01 11.56
N ALA A 104 11.69 0.30 11.90
CA ALA A 104 12.81 0.16 10.97
C ALA A 104 12.87 -1.25 10.34
N LYS A 105 12.68 -2.30 11.13
CA LYS A 105 12.64 -3.68 10.63
C LYS A 105 11.51 -3.88 9.61
N PHE A 106 10.29 -3.46 9.94
CA PHE A 106 9.16 -3.61 9.02
C PHE A 106 9.33 -2.78 7.74
N LYS A 107 9.97 -1.61 7.84
CA LYS A 107 10.28 -0.80 6.66
C LYS A 107 11.26 -1.53 5.73
N ILE A 108 12.33 -2.13 6.27
CA ILE A 108 13.29 -2.91 5.48
C ILE A 108 12.63 -4.12 4.82
N ASP A 109 11.88 -4.91 5.58
CA ASP A 109 11.15 -6.08 5.05
C ASP A 109 10.19 -5.67 3.92
N ALA A 110 9.45 -4.58 4.10
CA ALA A 110 8.54 -4.05 3.09
C ALA A 110 9.28 -3.55 1.83
N CYS A 111 10.42 -2.85 2.00
CA CYS A 111 11.26 -2.40 0.88
C CYS A 111 11.78 -3.58 0.06
N THR A 112 12.28 -4.63 0.73
CA THR A 112 12.76 -5.84 0.06
C THR A 112 11.65 -6.48 -0.74
N LYS A 113 10.48 -6.65 -0.14
CA LYS A 113 9.32 -7.26 -0.81
C LYS A 113 8.82 -6.41 -1.98
N PHE A 114 8.71 -5.09 -1.79
CA PHE A 114 8.29 -4.18 -2.85
C PHE A 114 9.25 -4.23 -4.04
N LYS A 115 10.56 -4.22 -3.77
CA LYS A 115 11.59 -4.36 -4.80
C LYS A 115 11.45 -5.67 -5.57
N GLU A 116 11.29 -6.81 -4.89
CA GLU A 116 11.06 -8.10 -5.53
C GLU A 116 9.85 -8.09 -6.47
N LEU A 117 8.74 -7.47 -6.04
CA LEU A 117 7.51 -7.41 -6.82
C LEU A 117 7.67 -6.60 -8.10
N VAL A 118 8.35 -5.46 -8.00
CA VAL A 118 8.60 -4.58 -9.15
C VAL A 118 9.62 -5.21 -10.11
N GLU A 119 10.74 -5.73 -9.60
CA GLU A 119 11.80 -6.32 -10.42
C GLU A 119 11.37 -7.62 -11.11
N SER A 120 10.51 -8.40 -10.47
CA SER A 120 9.96 -9.63 -11.07
C SER A 120 8.79 -9.37 -12.04
N GLY A 121 8.40 -8.10 -12.26
CA GLY A 121 7.26 -7.76 -13.10
C GLY A 121 5.89 -8.17 -12.57
N LYS A 122 5.84 -8.61 -11.30
CA LYS A 122 4.60 -9.01 -10.62
C LYS A 122 3.71 -7.83 -10.23
N MET A 123 4.26 -6.62 -10.30
CA MET A 123 3.59 -5.36 -9.98
C MET A 123 3.95 -4.33 -11.05
N LYS A 124 2.96 -3.63 -11.57
CA LYS A 124 3.17 -2.52 -12.50
C LYS A 124 2.91 -1.20 -11.81
N LEU A 125 3.86 -0.28 -11.97
CA LEU A 125 3.76 1.08 -11.46
C LEU A 125 3.50 2.03 -12.64
N CYS A 126 2.45 2.83 -12.54
CA CYS A 126 2.04 3.75 -13.62
C CYS A 126 2.31 5.22 -13.26
N SER A 127 2.51 5.54 -11.98
CA SER A 127 2.71 6.92 -11.53
C SER A 127 4.13 7.42 -11.80
N GLN A 128 4.23 8.52 -12.55
CA GLN A 128 5.49 9.23 -12.75
C GLN A 128 6.01 9.87 -11.45
N LEU A 129 5.11 10.32 -10.58
CA LEU A 129 5.48 10.91 -9.28
C LEU A 129 6.08 9.85 -8.36
N LEU A 130 5.44 8.67 -8.26
CA LEU A 130 5.98 7.54 -7.50
C LEU A 130 7.34 7.11 -8.02
N ILE A 131 7.49 6.99 -9.35
CA ILE A 131 8.77 6.63 -9.97
C ILE A 131 9.85 7.67 -9.65
N SER A 132 9.49 8.96 -9.61
CA SER A 132 10.41 10.02 -9.19
C SER A 132 10.83 9.88 -7.73
N GLU A 133 9.88 9.64 -6.80
CA GLU A 133 10.20 9.40 -5.39
C GLU A 133 11.10 8.16 -5.22
N LEU A 134 10.86 7.08 -5.98
CA LEU A 134 11.67 5.85 -5.91
C LEU A 134 13.13 6.09 -6.33
N LYS A 135 13.41 6.99 -7.29
CA LYS A 135 14.77 7.35 -7.69
C LYS A 135 15.54 8.07 -6.59
N ASP A 136 14.82 8.78 -5.71
CA ASP A 136 15.39 9.53 -4.60
C ASP A 136 15.29 8.79 -3.26
N PHE A 137 14.74 7.58 -3.25
CA PHE A 137 14.59 6.73 -2.07
C PHE A 137 15.83 5.87 -1.89
N VAL A 138 16.65 6.19 -0.90
CA VAL A 138 17.97 5.61 -0.72
C VAL A 138 18.17 4.97 0.64
N ALA A 139 19.08 4.01 0.71
CA ALA A 139 19.54 3.45 1.97
C ALA A 139 20.28 4.52 2.78
N THR A 140 19.92 4.67 4.05
CA THR A 140 20.56 5.59 4.98
C THR A 140 20.76 4.90 6.32
N GLY A 141 21.99 4.47 6.61
CA GLY A 141 22.27 3.63 7.76
C GLY A 141 21.52 2.30 7.70
N MET A 142 20.75 2.00 8.74
CA MET A 142 19.94 0.78 8.82
C MET A 142 18.48 1.01 8.41
N SER A 143 18.21 1.93 7.49
CA SER A 143 16.84 2.24 7.03
C SER A 143 16.87 2.78 5.60
N TYR A 144 15.68 3.06 5.06
CA TYR A 144 15.48 3.69 3.76
C TYR A 144 14.67 4.97 3.93
N LYS A 145 15.04 6.03 3.24
CA LYS A 145 14.32 7.31 3.23
C LYS A 145 14.63 8.11 1.96
N ALA A 146 13.83 9.12 1.69
CA ALA A 146 14.13 10.08 0.64
C ALA A 146 15.45 10.82 0.93
N LYS A 147 16.15 11.23 -0.12
CA LYS A 147 17.28 12.16 -0.03
C LYS A 147 16.86 13.46 0.65
N PRO A 148 17.78 14.21 1.27
CA PRO A 148 17.45 15.53 1.86
C PRO A 148 16.72 16.44 0.85
N GLY A 149 15.59 17.02 1.28
CA GLY A 149 14.77 17.89 0.44
C GLY A 149 13.83 17.17 -0.51
N GLN A 150 13.84 15.84 -0.54
CA GLN A 150 12.90 15.02 -1.31
C GLN A 150 11.85 14.36 -0.41
N HIS A 151 10.84 13.72 -1.03
CA HIS A 151 9.70 13.10 -0.37
C HIS A 151 9.66 11.60 -0.62
N ASP A 152 9.07 10.84 0.30
CA ASP A 152 8.84 9.39 0.18
C ASP A 152 7.42 8.98 0.60
N ASP A 153 6.46 9.90 0.51
CA ASP A 153 5.09 9.66 0.96
C ASP A 153 4.37 8.61 0.11
N LEU A 154 4.51 8.70 -1.22
CA LEU A 154 3.96 7.72 -2.16
C LEU A 154 4.65 6.36 -2.02
N VAL A 155 5.97 6.37 -1.83
CA VAL A 155 6.73 5.14 -1.56
C VAL A 155 6.28 4.51 -0.25
N SER A 156 6.10 5.29 0.81
CA SER A 156 5.62 4.81 2.12
C SER A 156 4.24 4.18 2.01
N ALA A 157 3.32 4.77 1.22
CA ALA A 157 2.01 4.17 0.95
C ALA A 157 2.12 2.83 0.19
N CYS A 158 3.07 2.69 -0.75
CA CYS A 158 3.35 1.41 -1.42
C CYS A 158 3.93 0.36 -0.45
N LEU A 159 4.81 0.78 0.45
CA LEU A 159 5.35 -0.12 1.47
C LEU A 159 4.26 -0.60 2.44
N LEU A 160 3.29 0.25 2.76
CA LEU A 160 2.12 -0.14 3.53
C LEU A 160 1.32 -1.22 2.80
N MET A 161 1.09 -1.06 1.50
CA MET A 161 0.39 -2.04 0.67
C MET A 161 1.07 -3.41 0.70
N THR A 162 2.42 -3.50 0.60
CA THR A 162 3.13 -4.79 0.67
C THR A 162 2.92 -5.50 2.01
N ARG A 163 2.71 -4.75 3.08
CA ARG A 163 2.38 -5.31 4.40
C ARG A 163 0.94 -5.78 4.49
N MET A 164 0.01 -5.03 3.87
CA MET A 164 -1.40 -5.44 3.74
C MET A 164 -1.51 -6.76 2.96
N MET A 165 -0.73 -6.92 1.87
CA MET A 165 -0.68 -8.17 1.11
C MET A 165 -0.37 -9.39 1.99
N LYS A 166 0.57 -9.25 2.93
CA LYS A 166 0.90 -10.33 3.85
C LYS A 166 -0.27 -10.72 4.74
N VAL A 167 -1.00 -9.72 5.24
CA VAL A 167 -2.21 -9.96 6.04
C VAL A 167 -3.29 -10.63 5.21
N LEU A 168 -3.48 -10.18 3.96
CA LEU A 168 -4.44 -10.76 3.02
C LEU A 168 -4.08 -12.20 2.65
N ALA A 169 -2.79 -12.52 2.46
CA ALA A 169 -2.34 -13.88 2.18
C ALA A 169 -2.64 -14.84 3.33
N ASP A 170 -2.48 -14.39 4.57
CA ASP A 170 -2.80 -15.17 5.76
C ASP A 170 -4.33 -15.36 5.91
N PHE A 171 -5.14 -14.44 5.35
CA PHE A 171 -6.60 -14.43 5.47
C PHE A 171 -7.29 -15.16 4.31
N ASP A 172 -6.83 -14.97 3.07
CA ASP A 172 -7.32 -15.64 1.87
C ASP A 172 -6.16 -16.09 0.95
N PRO A 173 -5.65 -17.32 1.12
CA PRO A 173 -4.57 -17.86 0.29
C PRO A 173 -4.89 -17.89 -1.20
N LYS A 174 -6.17 -17.97 -1.60
CA LYS A 174 -6.57 -18.04 -3.02
C LYS A 174 -6.26 -16.76 -3.80
N ILE A 175 -6.21 -15.61 -3.14
CA ILE A 175 -5.75 -14.35 -3.76
C ILE A 175 -4.29 -14.51 -4.19
N PHE A 176 -3.49 -15.21 -3.38
CA PHE A 176 -2.08 -15.45 -3.64
C PHE A 176 -1.81 -16.52 -4.69
N GLU A 177 -2.62 -17.58 -4.75
CA GLU A 177 -2.49 -18.62 -5.76
C GLU A 177 -2.66 -18.05 -7.17
N LYS A 178 -3.71 -17.25 -7.39
CA LYS A 178 -3.94 -16.56 -8.68
C LYS A 178 -2.79 -15.64 -9.09
N TRP A 179 -2.09 -15.08 -8.13
CA TRP A 179 -0.94 -14.22 -8.37
C TRP A 179 0.34 -15.01 -8.66
N THR A 180 0.50 -16.19 -8.06
CA THR A 180 1.63 -17.09 -8.31
C THR A 180 1.54 -17.72 -9.69
N ASP A 181 0.33 -18.09 -10.16
CA ASP A 181 0.11 -18.70 -11.46
C ASP A 181 0.47 -17.79 -12.65
N ARG A 182 0.35 -16.47 -12.51
CA ARG A 182 0.79 -15.51 -13.55
C ARG A 182 2.30 -15.52 -13.80
N THR A 183 3.07 -16.16 -12.94
CA THR A 183 4.54 -16.23 -13.08
C THR A 183 5.03 -17.32 -14.03
N SER A 184 4.15 -18.25 -14.46
CA SER A 184 4.50 -19.30 -15.41
C SER A 184 4.63 -18.82 -16.86
N GLU A 185 4.13 -17.63 -17.20
CA GLU A 185 4.20 -17.06 -18.55
C GLU A 185 5.39 -16.12 -18.79
N TRP A 186 6.21 -15.87 -17.78
CA TRP A 186 7.35 -14.94 -17.88
C TRP A 186 8.66 -15.69 -18.12
N THR A 187 9.00 -15.86 -19.39
CA THR A 187 10.31 -16.31 -19.86
C THR A 187 11.12 -15.08 -20.29
N ALA A 188 11.91 -14.56 -19.45
CA ALA A 188 13.21 -13.91 -19.57
C ALA A 188 13.40 -12.80 -18.53
N PRO A 189 14.40 -12.87 -17.68
CA PRO A 189 14.79 -11.73 -16.87
C PRO A 189 15.41 -10.68 -17.82
N MET A 190 14.81 -9.50 -17.89
CA MET A 190 15.50 -8.36 -18.50
C MET A 190 16.70 -8.02 -17.62
N PRO A 191 17.91 -7.93 -18.21
CA PRO A 191 19.08 -7.48 -17.46
C PRO A 191 18.96 -5.99 -17.17
N ILE A 192 18.50 -5.63 -15.99
CA ILE A 192 18.35 -4.24 -15.56
C ILE A 192 19.67 -3.62 -15.09
N PHE A 193 20.76 -4.35 -15.02
CA PHE A 193 22.06 -3.82 -14.58
C PHE A 193 23.23 -4.33 -15.41
N ALA A 194 23.40 -3.74 -16.58
CA ALA A 194 24.72 -3.60 -17.18
C ALA A 194 25.11 -2.13 -17.02
N ASN A 195 25.82 -1.79 -15.97
CA ASN A 195 26.72 -0.66 -15.75
C ASN A 195 26.64 -0.13 -14.33
N LEU A 196 27.26 -0.85 -13.42
CA LEU A 196 27.61 -0.33 -12.09
C LEU A 196 29.11 -0.12 -11.91
N TYR A 197 29.90 -0.25 -12.99
CA TYR A 197 31.33 0.11 -12.97
C TYR A 197 31.71 0.75 -14.31
N GLY A 198 31.76 2.05 -14.33
CA GLY A 198 32.47 2.92 -15.22
C GLY A 198 32.97 4.08 -14.45
#